data_3fc8bcaf25bc3e3cd60a25af70b37073
#
_entry.id   3fc8bcaf25bc3e3cd60a25af70b37073
#
_cell.length_a   1.000
_cell.length_b   1.000
_cell.length_c   1.000
_cell.angle_alpha   90.00
_cell.angle_beta   90.00
_cell.angle_gamma   90.00
#
_symmetry.space_group_name_H-M   'P 1'
#
loop_
_entity.id
_entity.type
_entity.pdbx_description
1 polymer ?
#
loop_
_entity_poly.entity_id
_entity_poly.type
_entity_poly.pdbx_seq_one_letter_code
_entity_poly.pdbx_strand_id
1 'polypeptide(L)'
;MMNKKIFSLVFSMVFAATSASCLTACKDSGGLDAFPEYADDKQMMIGGWDSPMNTLEDYRMAKEMGLTHIFIDEYFAPKGSQDYKDILGFCEEVGLKAIVNMGASVDSEKPTDTTDYSIYPAVDMINYWDEPTIDRFELIKELANEHEARYKDKRDMTFYINMDPSGGGGDPDEYVRTFCEEIMPLVSGRKILSTDVYPLSGKNGAHSVSSAWLPRLELNAVYAKEFDMEQHFFVQSYWSNLTGTREIYSIDDLRYQFYVDMAYGVQNFSYFTYTHSFIEGFGGGCVEREVSCKKTALYDWAQEINAELAKFDHVYLSFDWNGTMPIVGTDNPDGENAHFMALKHSLTALECANKVTATQDTLVGQFKDADGNDGLIVTNYTDPLDLVDDVVSFEFKNANRALVYRGGERKIYEVKNGKLDIRLAPGEGVFVIPVKLK
;
A
#
# COMPACT_ATOMS: atom_id res chain seq x y z
N MET A 1 -36.41 -45.95 -48.70
CA MET A 1 -36.59 -44.58 -49.26
C MET A 1 -35.64 -43.66 -48.54
N MET A 2 -34.54 -43.38 -49.19
CA MET A 2 -34.19 -42.07 -49.81
C MET A 2 -34.27 -40.95 -48.80
N ASN A 3 -33.31 -40.19 -48.53
CA ASN A 3 -32.17 -39.60 -49.20
C ASN A 3 -31.73 -38.44 -48.25
N LYS A 4 -30.65 -38.12 -48.11
CA LYS A 4 -29.49 -37.42 -48.68
C LYS A 4 -28.94 -36.51 -47.60
N LYS A 5 -27.66 -36.63 -47.29
CA LYS A 5 -26.55 -35.74 -47.71
C LYS A 5 -26.81 -34.27 -47.41
N ILE A 6 -25.90 -33.54 -46.72
CA ILE A 6 -24.63 -33.04 -47.28
C ILE A 6 -23.98 -32.16 -46.23
N PHE A 7 -22.66 -32.30 -46.05
CA PHE A 7 -21.64 -31.31 -45.91
C PHE A 7 -21.86 -30.04 -45.06
N SER A 8 -21.05 -29.84 -44.06
CA SER A 8 -20.15 -28.68 -44.12
C SER A 8 -18.96 -28.87 -43.22
N LEU A 9 -17.82 -29.05 -43.84
CA LEU A 9 -16.50 -28.77 -43.33
C LEU A 9 -16.44 -27.24 -43.08
N VAL A 10 -16.28 -26.80 -41.87
CA VAL A 10 -15.88 -25.42 -41.60
C VAL A 10 -14.51 -25.41 -40.99
N PHE A 11 -13.59 -24.95 -41.78
CA PHE A 11 -12.25 -24.54 -41.51
C PHE A 11 -12.14 -23.77 -40.19
N SER A 12 -11.39 -24.30 -39.27
CA SER A 12 -10.84 -23.52 -38.17
C SER A 12 -9.66 -22.72 -38.70
N MET A 13 -9.90 -21.50 -39.14
CA MET A 13 -8.87 -20.51 -39.29
C MET A 13 -8.58 -19.92 -37.92
N VAL A 14 -7.45 -20.29 -37.39
CA VAL A 14 -6.75 -19.56 -36.29
C VAL A 14 -6.34 -18.20 -36.86
N PHE A 15 -7.11 -17.17 -36.54
CA PHE A 15 -6.65 -15.80 -36.67
C PHE A 15 -5.87 -15.48 -35.42
N ALA A 16 -4.56 -15.61 -35.49
CA ALA A 16 -3.65 -14.89 -34.63
C ALA A 16 -3.76 -13.40 -35.03
N ALA A 17 -4.67 -12.70 -34.39
CA ALA A 17 -4.69 -11.24 -34.46
C ALA A 17 -3.61 -10.72 -33.52
N THR A 18 -2.41 -10.53 -34.06
CA THR A 18 -1.46 -9.57 -33.51
C THR A 18 -2.11 -8.19 -33.63
N SER A 19 -2.76 -7.75 -32.58
CA SER A 19 -3.13 -6.35 -32.44
C SER A 19 -1.87 -5.54 -32.17
N ALA A 20 -1.15 -5.22 -33.25
CA ALA A 20 -0.25 -4.07 -33.25
C ALA A 20 -1.15 -2.85 -33.09
N SER A 21 -1.27 -2.37 -31.85
CA SER A 21 -1.82 -1.06 -31.56
C SER A 21 -0.87 -0.05 -32.19
N CYS A 22 -1.20 0.41 -33.39
CA CYS A 22 -0.63 1.62 -33.92
C CYS A 22 -1.04 2.76 -32.99
N LEU A 23 -0.19 3.05 -32.01
CA LEU A 23 -0.09 4.37 -31.45
C LEU A 23 0.34 5.27 -32.60
N THR A 24 -0.61 5.93 -33.24
CA THR A 24 -0.35 7.13 -34.03
C THR A 24 0.11 8.20 -33.05
N ALA A 25 1.39 8.17 -32.70
CA ALA A 25 2.05 9.32 -32.15
C ALA A 25 1.86 10.47 -33.15
N CYS A 26 1.16 11.51 -32.77
CA CYS A 26 1.28 12.80 -33.41
C CYS A 26 2.76 13.14 -33.38
N LYS A 27 3.41 13.06 -34.53
CA LYS A 27 4.73 13.64 -34.75
C LYS A 27 4.57 15.14 -34.73
N ASP A 28 4.66 15.73 -33.53
CA ASP A 28 5.07 17.13 -33.44
C ASP A 28 6.57 17.16 -33.71
N SER A 29 6.90 17.59 -34.93
CA SER A 29 8.25 17.79 -35.39
C SER A 29 8.81 19.06 -34.79
N GLY A 30 9.41 18.96 -33.63
CA GLY A 30 10.19 20.04 -33.03
C GLY A 30 10.76 19.56 -31.73
N GLY A 31 12.04 19.30 -31.69
CA GLY A 31 12.94 18.90 -30.61
C GLY A 31 12.50 19.13 -29.16
N LEU A 32 11.43 18.48 -28.74
CA LEU A 32 11.02 18.42 -27.35
C LEU A 32 11.85 17.32 -26.68
N ASP A 33 12.45 17.63 -25.54
CA ASP A 33 13.01 16.61 -24.68
C ASP A 33 11.89 15.62 -24.32
N ALA A 34 12.21 14.34 -24.30
CA ALA A 34 11.26 13.31 -23.89
C ALA A 34 10.87 13.50 -22.41
N PHE A 35 9.63 13.14 -22.07
CA PHE A 35 9.24 13.01 -20.67
C PHE A 35 10.05 11.89 -20.00
N PRO A 36 10.29 11.97 -18.69
CA PRO A 36 10.89 10.84 -17.96
C PRO A 36 10.10 9.55 -18.21
N GLU A 37 10.81 8.47 -18.47
CA GLU A 37 10.25 7.14 -18.62
C GLU A 37 10.84 6.24 -17.53
N TYR A 38 10.00 5.39 -16.94
CA TYR A 38 10.37 4.49 -15.85
C TYR A 38 10.16 3.05 -16.29
N ALA A 39 11.10 2.16 -15.93
CA ALA A 39 11.00 0.75 -16.24
C ALA A 39 9.83 0.12 -15.46
N ASP A 40 9.07 -0.73 -16.14
CA ASP A 40 7.97 -1.50 -15.54
C ASP A 40 8.53 -2.80 -14.93
N ASP A 41 9.41 -2.66 -13.94
CA ASP A 41 10.12 -3.74 -13.26
C ASP A 41 9.94 -3.74 -11.74
N LYS A 42 9.19 -2.77 -11.22
CA LYS A 42 8.85 -2.63 -9.81
C LYS A 42 7.34 -2.80 -9.61
N GLN A 43 6.96 -3.49 -8.57
CA GLN A 43 5.56 -3.69 -8.21
C GLN A 43 5.36 -3.41 -6.73
N MET A 44 4.32 -2.64 -6.42
CA MET A 44 3.86 -2.41 -5.06
C MET A 44 3.35 -3.72 -4.45
N MET A 45 3.75 -3.99 -3.21
CA MET A 45 3.15 -5.07 -2.45
C MET A 45 1.75 -4.66 -2.00
N ILE A 46 0.75 -5.45 -2.37
CA ILE A 46 -0.62 -5.34 -1.84
C ILE A 46 -0.96 -6.67 -1.20
N GLY A 47 -1.07 -6.67 0.12
CA GLY A 47 -1.33 -7.86 0.93
C GLY A 47 -2.76 -7.92 1.47
N GLY A 48 -3.12 -9.06 2.04
CA GLY A 48 -4.36 -9.24 2.79
C GLY A 48 -4.12 -10.01 4.07
N TRP A 49 -4.55 -9.46 5.20
CA TRP A 49 -4.55 -10.14 6.49
C TRP A 49 -5.81 -11.01 6.61
N ASP A 50 -5.72 -12.10 7.34
CA ASP A 50 -6.67 -13.21 7.41
C ASP A 50 -6.80 -13.96 6.07
N SER A 51 -6.35 -15.23 6.10
CA SER A 51 -6.31 -16.10 4.93
C SER A 51 -7.68 -16.26 4.25
N PRO A 52 -7.73 -16.45 2.91
CA PRO A 52 -8.91 -17.00 2.25
C PRO A 52 -9.30 -18.38 2.81
N MET A 53 -10.51 -18.81 2.55
CA MET A 53 -10.91 -20.19 2.83
C MET A 53 -10.04 -21.18 2.04
N ASN A 54 -9.94 -22.43 2.53
CA ASN A 54 -9.06 -23.46 1.97
C ASN A 54 -9.59 -24.05 0.65
N THR A 55 -9.77 -23.20 -0.37
CA THR A 55 -10.06 -23.64 -1.75
C THR A 55 -9.22 -22.84 -2.75
N LEU A 56 -8.82 -23.48 -3.85
CA LEU A 56 -8.10 -22.81 -4.93
C LEU A 56 -8.85 -21.60 -5.49
N GLU A 57 -10.18 -21.64 -5.52
CA GLU A 57 -11.02 -20.57 -6.06
C GLU A 57 -11.00 -19.33 -5.15
N ASP A 58 -10.95 -19.50 -3.83
CA ASP A 58 -10.82 -18.38 -2.89
C ASP A 58 -9.48 -17.67 -3.07
N TYR A 59 -8.39 -18.41 -3.37
CA TYR A 59 -7.07 -17.82 -3.67
C TYR A 59 -7.03 -17.15 -5.04
N ARG A 60 -7.74 -17.69 -6.07
CA ARG A 60 -7.94 -16.99 -7.35
C ARG A 60 -8.64 -15.66 -7.15
N MET A 61 -9.70 -15.66 -6.36
CA MET A 61 -10.45 -14.44 -6.05
C MET A 61 -9.58 -13.39 -5.34
N ALA A 62 -8.70 -13.79 -4.42
CA ALA A 62 -7.73 -12.89 -3.80
C ALA A 62 -6.77 -12.30 -4.85
N LYS A 63 -6.27 -13.12 -5.79
CA LYS A 63 -5.44 -12.66 -6.90
C LYS A 63 -6.18 -11.72 -7.85
N GLU A 64 -7.44 -12.01 -8.16
CA GLU A 64 -8.30 -11.19 -9.02
C GLU A 64 -8.62 -9.83 -8.40
N MET A 65 -8.68 -9.71 -7.08
CA MET A 65 -8.79 -8.44 -6.37
C MET A 65 -7.54 -7.55 -6.56
N GLY A 66 -6.44 -8.11 -7.06
CA GLY A 66 -5.17 -7.41 -7.26
C GLY A 66 -4.16 -7.62 -6.14
N LEU A 67 -4.40 -8.56 -5.21
CA LEU A 67 -3.40 -8.89 -4.22
C LEU A 67 -2.15 -9.50 -4.86
N THR A 68 -1.00 -9.12 -4.34
CA THR A 68 0.30 -9.72 -4.64
C THR A 68 0.71 -10.70 -3.55
N HIS A 69 0.29 -10.43 -2.30
CA HIS A 69 0.64 -11.20 -1.11
C HIS A 69 -0.61 -11.54 -0.30
N ILE A 70 -0.51 -12.61 0.50
CA ILE A 70 -1.55 -13.02 1.44
C ILE A 70 -0.90 -13.57 2.71
N PHE A 71 -1.38 -13.13 3.87
CA PHE A 71 -0.98 -13.73 5.15
C PHE A 71 -1.65 -15.09 5.29
N ILE A 72 -0.86 -16.10 5.64
CA ILE A 72 -1.32 -17.46 5.87
C ILE A 72 -1.27 -17.74 7.36
N ASP A 73 -2.42 -17.86 7.94
CA ASP A 73 -2.65 -18.23 9.35
C ASP A 73 -3.13 -19.68 9.49
N GLU A 74 -3.38 -20.10 10.74
CA GLU A 74 -3.81 -21.47 11.05
C GLU A 74 -5.33 -21.64 11.16
N TYR A 75 -6.14 -20.62 10.85
CA TYR A 75 -7.59 -20.68 11.05
C TYR A 75 -8.27 -21.77 10.23
N PHE A 76 -7.86 -21.94 8.98
CA PHE A 76 -8.45 -22.92 8.07
C PHE A 76 -7.64 -24.19 7.93
N ALA A 77 -6.34 -24.18 8.29
CA ALA A 77 -5.45 -25.33 8.17
C ALA A 77 -4.31 -25.25 9.19
N PRO A 78 -4.18 -26.21 10.10
CA PRO A 78 -3.05 -26.24 11.03
C PRO A 78 -1.70 -26.38 10.29
N LYS A 79 -0.66 -25.66 10.74
CA LYS A 79 0.70 -25.79 10.21
C LYS A 79 1.15 -27.25 10.15
N GLY A 80 1.83 -27.60 9.09
CA GLY A 80 2.34 -28.96 8.86
C GLY A 80 1.31 -29.96 8.36
N SER A 81 0.00 -29.64 8.37
CA SER A 81 -1.05 -30.47 7.79
C SER A 81 -0.93 -30.53 6.26
N GLN A 82 -1.64 -31.48 5.60
CA GLN A 82 -1.71 -31.50 4.15
C GLN A 82 -2.47 -30.29 3.64
N ASP A 83 -3.55 -29.90 4.29
CA ASP A 83 -4.35 -28.71 3.90
C ASP A 83 -3.50 -27.43 3.93
N TYR A 84 -2.61 -27.25 4.91
CA TYR A 84 -1.68 -26.11 4.96
C TYR A 84 -0.71 -26.10 3.76
N LYS A 85 -0.21 -27.29 3.37
CA LYS A 85 0.64 -27.44 2.18
C LYS A 85 -0.12 -27.16 0.89
N ASP A 86 -1.38 -27.59 0.83
CA ASP A 86 -2.25 -27.33 -0.31
C ASP A 86 -2.53 -25.83 -0.48
N ILE A 87 -2.74 -25.09 0.63
CA ILE A 87 -2.85 -23.62 0.65
C ILE A 87 -1.60 -22.97 0.03
N LEU A 88 -0.40 -23.37 0.45
CA LEU A 88 0.83 -22.84 -0.13
C LEU A 88 0.96 -23.19 -1.63
N GLY A 89 0.47 -24.36 -2.03
CA GLY A 89 0.36 -24.77 -3.43
C GLY A 89 -0.65 -23.91 -4.21
N PHE A 90 -1.79 -23.55 -3.61
CA PHE A 90 -2.76 -22.64 -4.25
C PHE A 90 -2.15 -21.25 -4.49
N CYS A 91 -1.41 -20.71 -3.52
CA CYS A 91 -0.67 -19.46 -3.71
C CYS A 91 0.26 -19.54 -4.92
N GLU A 92 1.05 -20.62 -5.04
CA GLU A 92 1.95 -20.85 -6.17
C GLU A 92 1.19 -20.92 -7.51
N GLU A 93 0.08 -21.69 -7.57
CA GLU A 93 -0.72 -21.87 -8.78
C GLU A 93 -1.31 -20.56 -9.29
N VAL A 94 -1.81 -19.70 -8.38
CA VAL A 94 -2.44 -18.42 -8.78
C VAL A 94 -1.45 -17.26 -8.88
N GLY A 95 -0.18 -17.46 -8.49
CA GLY A 95 0.85 -16.42 -8.50
C GLY A 95 0.69 -15.39 -7.38
N LEU A 96 0.20 -15.80 -6.22
CA LEU A 96 0.28 -15.05 -4.97
C LEU A 96 1.55 -15.41 -4.22
N LYS A 97 2.12 -14.44 -3.51
CA LYS A 97 3.15 -14.67 -2.51
C LYS A 97 2.51 -14.89 -1.14
N ALA A 98 3.03 -15.85 -0.39
CA ALA A 98 2.57 -16.17 0.94
C ALA A 98 3.45 -15.51 2.00
N ILE A 99 2.83 -14.88 2.98
CA ILE A 99 3.45 -14.43 4.23
C ILE A 99 3.01 -15.41 5.31
N VAL A 100 3.93 -16.26 5.76
CA VAL A 100 3.61 -17.25 6.79
C VAL A 100 3.53 -16.56 8.14
N ASN A 101 2.36 -16.61 8.78
CA ASN A 101 2.17 -16.05 10.12
C ASN A 101 2.56 -17.09 11.19
N MET A 102 3.50 -16.73 12.07
CA MET A 102 3.96 -17.60 13.15
C MET A 102 3.01 -17.62 14.36
N GLY A 103 2.03 -16.73 14.40
CA GLY A 103 0.97 -16.70 15.41
C GLY A 103 1.37 -16.09 16.76
N ALA A 104 2.57 -15.52 16.88
CA ALA A 104 2.93 -14.74 18.07
C ALA A 104 2.37 -13.33 17.98
N SER A 105 1.81 -12.82 19.07
CA SER A 105 1.28 -11.46 19.18
C SER A 105 1.50 -10.90 20.58
N VAL A 106 1.61 -9.59 20.67
CA VAL A 106 1.78 -8.80 21.90
C VAL A 106 2.83 -9.40 22.84
N ASP A 107 2.44 -10.06 23.93
CA ASP A 107 3.28 -10.65 24.97
C ASP A 107 3.42 -12.19 24.87
N SER A 108 3.20 -12.75 23.69
CA SER A 108 3.34 -14.19 23.44
C SER A 108 4.73 -14.72 23.79
N GLU A 109 4.81 -16.05 23.94
CA GLU A 109 6.08 -16.75 23.96
C GLU A 109 6.69 -16.84 22.54
N LYS A 110 7.99 -17.06 22.50
CA LYS A 110 8.73 -17.21 21.23
C LYS A 110 8.15 -18.36 20.38
N PRO A 111 7.84 -18.13 19.09
CA PRO A 111 7.41 -19.17 18.18
C PRO A 111 8.43 -20.32 18.08
N THR A 112 7.94 -21.55 18.09
CA THR A 112 8.79 -22.76 18.07
C THR A 112 8.76 -23.51 16.74
N ASP A 113 8.07 -22.99 15.71
CA ASP A 113 8.02 -23.61 14.39
C ASP A 113 9.40 -23.60 13.72
N THR A 114 9.90 -24.78 13.40
CA THR A 114 11.20 -24.98 12.75
C THR A 114 11.08 -25.41 11.29
N THR A 115 9.90 -25.34 10.70
CA THR A 115 9.65 -25.69 9.29
C THR A 115 10.58 -24.91 8.38
N ASP A 116 11.18 -25.60 7.41
CA ASP A 116 11.94 -24.96 6.34
C ASP A 116 10.99 -24.49 5.23
N TYR A 117 10.60 -23.23 5.30
CA TYR A 117 9.69 -22.65 4.32
C TYR A 117 10.36 -22.35 2.96
N SER A 118 11.67 -22.41 2.84
CA SER A 118 12.37 -22.17 1.57
C SER A 118 12.05 -23.19 0.48
N ILE A 119 11.48 -24.34 0.85
CA ILE A 119 11.05 -25.38 -0.09
C ILE A 119 9.71 -25.06 -0.79
N TYR A 120 8.98 -24.07 -0.32
CA TYR A 120 7.68 -23.64 -0.87
C TYR A 120 7.88 -22.38 -1.71
N PRO A 121 7.80 -22.45 -3.06
CA PRO A 121 8.14 -21.32 -3.95
C PRO A 121 7.29 -20.07 -3.73
N ALA A 122 6.03 -20.23 -3.28
CA ALA A 122 5.14 -19.12 -2.99
C ALA A 122 5.51 -18.33 -1.74
N VAL A 123 6.16 -18.94 -0.75
CA VAL A 123 6.48 -18.25 0.51
C VAL A 123 7.57 -17.21 0.26
N ASP A 124 7.29 -15.96 0.58
CA ASP A 124 8.16 -14.80 0.40
C ASP A 124 8.65 -14.21 1.71
N MET A 125 7.77 -14.22 2.71
CA MET A 125 8.02 -13.61 4.02
C MET A 125 7.58 -14.53 5.14
N ILE A 126 8.21 -14.33 6.31
CA ILE A 126 7.79 -14.97 7.55
C ILE A 126 7.49 -13.87 8.57
N ASN A 127 6.22 -13.73 8.95
CA ASN A 127 5.79 -12.87 10.04
C ASN A 127 5.99 -13.59 11.37
N TYR A 128 7.03 -13.19 12.07
CA TYR A 128 7.40 -13.82 13.35
C TYR A 128 6.58 -13.30 14.51
N TRP A 129 6.14 -12.04 14.45
CA TRP A 129 5.41 -11.42 15.55
C TRP A 129 4.50 -10.30 15.07
N ASP A 130 3.35 -10.21 15.70
CA ASP A 130 2.38 -9.15 15.52
C ASP A 130 2.31 -8.28 16.77
N GLU A 131 2.61 -7.01 16.67
CA GLU A 131 2.60 -6.00 17.74
C GLU A 131 3.37 -6.40 19.02
N PRO A 132 4.67 -6.78 18.91
CA PRO A 132 5.44 -7.14 20.10
C PRO A 132 5.58 -5.98 21.07
N THR A 133 5.54 -6.26 22.38
CA THR A 133 5.96 -5.30 23.38
C THR A 133 7.50 -5.14 23.38
N ILE A 134 8.01 -4.00 23.84
CA ILE A 134 9.46 -3.70 23.81
C ILE A 134 10.30 -4.73 24.57
N ASP A 135 9.76 -5.33 25.63
CA ASP A 135 10.42 -6.39 26.40
C ASP A 135 10.56 -7.73 25.64
N ARG A 136 9.92 -7.87 24.48
CA ARG A 136 10.06 -9.02 23.56
C ARG A 136 11.22 -8.88 22.59
N PHE A 137 11.85 -7.74 22.49
CA PHE A 137 12.91 -7.48 21.51
C PHE A 137 14.10 -8.41 21.63
N GLU A 138 14.46 -8.88 22.82
CA GLU A 138 15.51 -9.90 22.99
C GLU A 138 15.11 -11.23 22.32
N LEU A 139 13.85 -11.66 22.45
CA LEU A 139 13.34 -12.86 21.77
C LEU A 139 13.29 -12.65 20.24
N ILE A 140 12.97 -11.45 19.79
CA ILE A 140 12.95 -11.10 18.36
C ILE A 140 14.36 -11.10 17.79
N LYS A 141 15.38 -10.64 18.52
CA LYS A 141 16.80 -10.76 18.12
C LYS A 141 17.22 -12.21 17.95
N GLU A 142 16.78 -13.10 18.87
CA GLU A 142 17.03 -14.54 18.71
C GLU A 142 16.37 -15.07 17.42
N LEU A 143 15.10 -14.71 17.16
CA LEU A 143 14.39 -15.10 15.94
C LEU A 143 15.05 -14.58 14.68
N ALA A 144 15.56 -13.33 14.68
CA ALA A 144 16.30 -12.75 13.56
C ALA A 144 17.59 -13.53 13.26
N ASN A 145 18.36 -13.90 14.30
CA ASN A 145 19.54 -14.73 14.15
C ASN A 145 19.20 -16.15 13.63
N GLU A 146 18.13 -16.76 14.11
CA GLU A 146 17.65 -18.06 13.66
C GLU A 146 17.17 -18.01 12.21
N HIS A 147 16.47 -16.95 11.82
CA HIS A 147 16.05 -16.68 10.46
C HIS A 147 17.27 -16.60 9.52
N GLU A 148 18.21 -15.73 9.86
CA GLU A 148 19.44 -15.53 9.07
C GLU A 148 20.21 -16.86 8.92
N ALA A 149 20.43 -17.57 10.02
CA ALA A 149 21.12 -18.87 9.97
C ALA A 149 20.39 -19.92 9.14
N ARG A 150 19.07 -19.84 9.02
CA ARG A 150 18.24 -20.82 8.28
C ARG A 150 18.16 -20.51 6.79
N TYR A 151 18.08 -19.24 6.39
CA TYR A 151 17.68 -18.85 5.04
C TYR A 151 18.76 -18.16 4.19
N LYS A 152 19.75 -17.48 4.77
CA LYS A 152 20.74 -16.66 4.03
C LYS A 152 21.42 -17.35 2.84
N ASP A 153 21.66 -18.66 2.93
CA ASP A 153 22.35 -19.44 1.89
C ASP A 153 21.37 -20.26 1.02
N LYS A 154 20.06 -20.10 1.21
CA LYS A 154 19.04 -20.90 0.50
C LYS A 154 18.25 -20.06 -0.50
N ARG A 155 17.47 -19.15 0.00
CA ARG A 155 16.60 -18.25 -0.76
C ARG A 155 16.40 -16.98 0.04
N ASP A 156 16.31 -15.87 -0.63
CA ASP A 156 15.96 -14.61 -0.01
C ASP A 156 14.54 -14.71 0.57
N MET A 157 14.44 -14.78 1.89
CA MET A 157 13.21 -14.87 2.67
C MET A 157 13.16 -13.64 3.56
N THR A 158 12.12 -12.84 3.44
CA THR A 158 12.00 -11.62 4.24
C THR A 158 11.63 -11.94 5.68
N PHE A 159 12.45 -11.47 6.62
CA PHE A 159 12.11 -11.41 8.05
C PHE A 159 11.11 -10.27 8.27
N TYR A 160 9.96 -10.58 8.85
CA TYR A 160 8.88 -9.61 9.00
C TYR A 160 8.34 -9.59 10.43
N ILE A 161 8.14 -8.39 10.94
CA ILE A 161 7.49 -8.07 12.22
C ILE A 161 6.49 -6.95 11.94
N ASN A 162 5.26 -7.07 12.37
CA ASN A 162 4.34 -5.94 12.45
C ASN A 162 4.54 -5.23 13.79
N MET A 163 4.97 -3.97 13.75
CA MET A 163 5.32 -3.18 14.93
C MET A 163 4.08 -2.56 15.57
N ASP A 164 4.01 -2.59 16.91
CA ASP A 164 2.92 -1.94 17.66
C ASP A 164 2.91 -0.42 17.40
N PRO A 165 1.80 0.16 16.92
CA PRO A 165 1.71 1.58 16.64
C PRO A 165 1.79 2.46 17.89
N SER A 166 1.55 1.90 19.08
CA SER A 166 1.64 2.63 20.36
C SER A 166 3.06 2.67 20.94
N GLY A 167 3.99 1.89 20.37
CA GLY A 167 5.38 1.79 20.86
C GLY A 167 5.60 0.62 21.80
N GLY A 168 4.77 -0.43 21.76
CA GLY A 168 4.97 -1.67 22.51
C GLY A 168 5.04 -1.50 24.02
N GLY A 169 4.33 -0.51 24.57
CA GLY A 169 4.35 -0.15 25.99
C GLY A 169 5.51 0.75 26.41
N GLY A 170 6.33 1.24 25.45
CA GLY A 170 7.44 2.18 25.65
C GLY A 170 7.22 3.52 24.94
N ASP A 171 8.30 4.28 24.77
CA ASP A 171 8.33 5.47 23.91
C ASP A 171 8.32 5.03 22.44
N PRO A 172 7.42 5.52 21.60
CA PRO A 172 7.35 5.11 20.19
C PRO A 172 8.62 5.37 19.38
N ASP A 173 9.33 6.45 19.66
CA ASP A 173 10.58 6.79 18.98
C ASP A 173 11.70 5.80 19.37
N GLU A 174 11.86 5.53 20.66
CA GLU A 174 12.83 4.54 21.17
C GLU A 174 12.52 3.14 20.63
N TYR A 175 11.24 2.77 20.59
CA TYR A 175 10.78 1.47 20.11
C TYR A 175 11.15 1.22 18.64
N VAL A 176 10.82 2.16 17.76
CA VAL A 176 11.14 2.03 16.32
C VAL A 176 12.65 2.11 16.10
N ARG A 177 13.34 3.02 16.78
CA ARG A 177 14.79 3.15 16.71
C ARG A 177 15.50 1.85 17.09
N THR A 178 15.14 1.27 18.24
CA THR A 178 15.75 0.02 18.71
C THR A 178 15.54 -1.12 17.72
N PHE A 179 14.35 -1.21 17.13
CA PHE A 179 14.10 -2.19 16.06
C PHE A 179 15.04 -2.00 14.87
N CYS A 180 15.18 -0.77 14.38
CA CYS A 180 16.02 -0.45 13.23
C CYS A 180 17.51 -0.63 13.51
N GLU A 181 17.99 -0.22 14.72
CA GLU A 181 19.40 -0.25 15.08
C GLU A 181 19.89 -1.63 15.53
N GLU A 182 19.06 -2.41 16.23
CA GLU A 182 19.52 -3.61 16.92
C GLU A 182 18.97 -4.91 16.35
N ILE A 183 17.82 -4.88 15.67
CA ILE A 183 17.18 -6.09 15.12
C ILE A 183 17.43 -6.21 13.62
N MET A 184 17.11 -5.18 12.85
CA MET A 184 17.22 -5.24 11.38
C MET A 184 18.65 -5.44 10.83
N PRO A 185 19.74 -5.05 11.52
CA PRO A 185 21.09 -5.43 11.10
C PRO A 185 21.43 -6.93 11.25
N LEU A 186 20.63 -7.70 12.01
CA LEU A 186 20.86 -9.15 12.21
C LEU A 186 20.40 -10.00 11.02
N VAL A 187 19.63 -9.42 10.10
CA VAL A 187 19.11 -10.11 8.92
C VAL A 187 19.64 -9.46 7.64
N SER A 188 19.92 -10.30 6.64
CA SER A 188 20.25 -9.88 5.27
C SER A 188 18.98 -9.77 4.41
N GLY A 189 19.13 -9.24 3.19
CA GLY A 189 18.04 -9.13 2.24
C GLY A 189 17.12 -7.93 2.48
N ARG A 190 15.87 -8.06 2.04
CA ARG A 190 14.84 -7.03 2.09
C ARG A 190 14.49 -6.65 3.52
N LYS A 191 14.43 -5.37 3.83
CA LYS A 191 14.13 -4.83 5.15
C LYS A 191 12.83 -4.03 5.11
N ILE A 192 11.87 -4.40 5.94
CA ILE A 192 10.56 -3.76 6.00
C ILE A 192 10.31 -3.24 7.41
N LEU A 193 9.92 -1.97 7.51
CA LEU A 193 9.37 -1.36 8.70
C LEU A 193 7.84 -1.35 8.55
N SER A 194 7.18 -2.27 9.25
CA SER A 194 5.73 -2.43 9.21
C SER A 194 5.07 -1.93 10.48
N THR A 195 3.92 -1.31 10.35
CA THR A 195 3.00 -0.99 11.44
C THR A 195 1.58 -0.83 10.92
N ASP A 196 0.62 -0.77 11.83
CA ASP A 196 -0.78 -0.53 11.51
C ASP A 196 -1.33 0.65 12.32
N VAL A 197 -2.05 1.53 11.62
CA VAL A 197 -2.88 2.56 12.25
C VAL A 197 -4.17 2.66 11.44
N TYR A 198 -5.28 2.43 12.10
CA TYR A 198 -6.59 2.48 11.47
C TYR A 198 -7.20 3.88 11.65
N PRO A 199 -7.14 4.73 10.60
CA PRO A 199 -7.39 6.15 10.77
C PRO A 199 -8.85 6.54 10.89
N LEU A 200 -9.77 5.75 10.34
CA LEU A 200 -11.17 6.14 10.19
C LEU A 200 -11.98 5.71 11.41
N SER A 201 -12.39 6.68 12.20
CA SER A 201 -13.17 6.48 13.42
C SER A 201 -14.56 7.08 13.31
N GLY A 202 -15.53 6.54 14.06
CA GLY A 202 -16.87 7.09 14.08
C GLY A 202 -17.82 6.32 14.96
N LYS A 203 -18.75 7.06 15.59
CA LYS A 203 -19.80 6.47 16.41
C LYS A 203 -21.03 7.36 16.37
N ASN A 204 -22.20 6.74 16.22
CA ASN A 204 -23.51 7.45 16.25
C ASN A 204 -23.63 8.59 15.22
N GLY A 205 -23.05 8.41 14.03
CA GLY A 205 -23.12 9.41 12.94
C GLY A 205 -22.05 10.51 13.01
N ALA A 206 -21.24 10.56 14.06
CA ALA A 206 -20.02 11.35 14.06
C ALA A 206 -18.89 10.57 13.40
N HIS A 207 -18.00 11.25 12.68
CA HIS A 207 -16.80 10.68 12.09
C HIS A 207 -15.59 11.55 12.41
N SER A 208 -14.43 10.94 12.40
CA SER A 208 -13.14 11.61 12.65
C SER A 208 -11.97 10.77 12.13
N VAL A 209 -10.87 11.46 11.90
CA VAL A 209 -9.58 10.83 11.57
C VAL A 209 -8.74 10.69 12.85
N SER A 210 -8.03 9.58 12.99
CA SER A 210 -7.17 9.33 14.15
C SER A 210 -5.99 10.29 14.20
N SER A 211 -5.81 10.97 15.32
CA SER A 211 -4.66 11.87 15.56
C SER A 211 -3.32 11.13 15.68
N ALA A 212 -3.32 9.81 15.86
CA ALA A 212 -2.11 8.99 15.90
C ALA A 212 -1.54 8.68 14.51
N TRP A 213 -2.32 8.80 13.46
CA TRP A 213 -1.96 8.35 12.11
C TRP A 213 -0.76 9.09 11.53
N LEU A 214 -0.86 10.40 11.34
CA LEU A 214 0.22 11.19 10.74
C LEU A 214 1.54 11.15 11.55
N PRO A 215 1.54 11.27 12.90
CA PRO A 215 2.75 11.13 13.69
C PRO A 215 3.43 9.76 13.52
N ARG A 216 2.65 8.68 13.34
CA ARG A 216 3.20 7.34 13.10
C ARG A 216 3.78 7.22 11.70
N LEU A 217 3.09 7.71 10.67
CA LEU A 217 3.59 7.76 9.30
C LEU A 217 4.90 8.55 9.21
N GLU A 218 4.94 9.73 9.83
CA GLU A 218 6.14 10.57 9.87
C GLU A 218 7.31 9.86 10.54
N LEU A 219 7.08 9.24 11.71
CA LEU A 219 8.10 8.50 12.45
C LEU A 219 8.69 7.36 11.61
N ASN A 220 7.83 6.54 11.02
CA ASN A 220 8.27 5.42 10.19
C ASN A 220 9.00 5.90 8.93
N ALA A 221 8.53 6.96 8.27
CA ALA A 221 9.17 7.53 7.09
C ALA A 221 10.59 8.02 7.37
N VAL A 222 10.80 8.67 8.53
CA VAL A 222 12.11 9.14 8.95
C VAL A 222 13.07 7.97 9.16
N TYR A 223 12.67 6.96 9.93
CA TYR A 223 13.52 5.80 10.20
C TYR A 223 13.71 4.90 8.97
N ALA A 224 12.67 4.68 8.16
CA ALA A 224 12.79 3.91 6.92
C ALA A 224 13.83 4.55 5.99
N LYS A 225 13.82 5.89 5.84
CA LYS A 225 14.81 6.62 5.06
C LYS A 225 16.22 6.54 5.69
N GLU A 226 16.35 6.70 7.01
CA GLU A 226 17.64 6.66 7.70
C GLU A 226 18.32 5.29 7.60
N PHE A 227 17.55 4.20 7.67
CA PHE A 227 18.05 2.84 7.70
C PHE A 227 17.89 2.07 6.36
N ASP A 228 17.51 2.78 5.28
CA ASP A 228 17.30 2.19 3.93
C ASP A 228 16.35 0.99 3.99
N MET A 229 15.15 1.23 4.51
CA MET A 229 14.09 0.24 4.68
C MET A 229 12.86 0.61 3.86
N GLU A 230 12.13 -0.39 3.43
CA GLU A 230 10.79 -0.19 2.88
C GLU A 230 9.75 -0.02 4.00
N GLN A 231 8.73 0.79 3.75
CA GLN A 231 7.60 0.93 4.67
C GLN A 231 6.45 0.03 4.26
N HIS A 232 5.78 -0.56 5.25
CA HIS A 232 4.53 -1.29 5.08
C HIS A 232 3.48 -0.79 6.07
N PHE A 233 2.28 -0.49 5.57
CA PHE A 233 1.14 -0.05 6.38
C PHE A 233 -0.10 -0.89 6.08
N PHE A 234 -0.97 -1.01 7.10
CA PHE A 234 -2.25 -1.67 6.94
C PHE A 234 -3.35 -0.66 6.59
N VAL A 235 -4.10 -0.99 5.55
CA VAL A 235 -5.30 -0.26 5.13
C VAL A 235 -6.49 -0.80 5.90
N GLN A 236 -7.22 0.08 6.58
CA GLN A 236 -8.44 -0.27 7.29
C GLN A 236 -9.50 -0.75 6.30
N SER A 237 -9.87 -2.00 6.39
CA SER A 237 -10.95 -2.66 5.64
C SER A 237 -11.95 -3.36 6.58
N TYR A 238 -11.95 -2.96 7.84
CA TYR A 238 -12.80 -3.46 8.92
C TYR A 238 -13.42 -2.32 9.71
N TRP A 239 -14.36 -2.66 10.56
CA TRP A 239 -14.87 -1.79 11.60
C TRP A 239 -14.91 -2.52 12.94
N SER A 240 -14.90 -1.78 14.04
CA SER A 240 -14.99 -2.38 15.38
C SER A 240 -15.71 -1.45 16.36
N ASN A 241 -16.70 -2.00 17.02
CA ASN A 241 -17.37 -1.32 18.15
C ASN A 241 -16.47 -1.22 19.39
N LEU A 242 -15.43 -2.04 19.48
CA LEU A 242 -14.50 -2.07 20.62
C LEU A 242 -13.48 -0.94 20.55
N THR A 243 -12.93 -0.69 19.35
CA THR A 243 -11.91 0.34 19.11
C THR A 243 -12.50 1.67 18.65
N GLY A 244 -13.76 1.66 18.20
CA GLY A 244 -14.42 2.85 17.64
C GLY A 244 -14.07 3.15 16.19
N THR A 245 -13.43 2.21 15.50
CA THR A 245 -13.19 2.29 14.06
C THR A 245 -14.50 2.17 13.30
N ARG A 246 -14.71 3.07 12.32
CA ARG A 246 -15.94 3.07 11.52
C ARG A 246 -15.84 2.14 10.31
N GLU A 247 -16.99 1.79 9.79
CA GLU A 247 -17.12 1.08 8.52
C GLU A 247 -16.54 1.91 7.36
N ILE A 248 -16.07 1.23 6.33
CA ILE A 248 -15.69 1.82 5.04
C ILE A 248 -16.96 1.99 4.21
N TYR A 249 -17.28 3.21 3.82
CA TYR A 249 -18.53 3.52 3.13
C TYR A 249 -18.39 3.70 1.62
N SER A 250 -17.17 3.94 1.12
CA SER A 250 -16.93 4.10 -0.31
C SER A 250 -15.47 3.82 -0.67
N ILE A 251 -15.19 3.77 -1.97
CA ILE A 251 -13.82 3.70 -2.48
C ILE A 251 -12.98 4.93 -2.07
N ASP A 252 -13.61 6.06 -1.80
CA ASP A 252 -12.89 7.29 -1.41
C ASP A 252 -12.25 7.13 -0.03
N ASP A 253 -12.86 6.35 0.88
CA ASP A 253 -12.25 5.97 2.16
C ASP A 253 -10.97 5.15 1.97
N LEU A 254 -10.92 4.29 0.94
CA LEU A 254 -9.71 3.53 0.61
C LEU A 254 -8.67 4.43 -0.08
N ARG A 255 -9.06 5.22 -1.09
CA ARG A 255 -8.15 6.17 -1.75
C ARG A 255 -7.50 7.09 -0.75
N TYR A 256 -8.28 7.63 0.19
CA TYR A 256 -7.80 8.50 1.24
C TYR A 256 -6.65 7.87 2.03
N GLN A 257 -6.80 6.63 2.47
CA GLN A 257 -5.77 5.91 3.21
C GLN A 257 -4.52 5.69 2.35
N PHE A 258 -4.67 5.12 1.15
CA PHE A 258 -3.53 4.86 0.26
C PHE A 258 -2.73 6.13 -0.05
N TYR A 259 -3.39 7.21 -0.44
CA TYR A 259 -2.68 8.42 -0.85
C TYR A 259 -2.08 9.21 0.30
N VAL A 260 -2.70 9.19 1.50
CA VAL A 260 -2.08 9.76 2.70
C VAL A 260 -0.82 8.98 3.09
N ASP A 261 -0.89 7.65 3.12
CA ASP A 261 0.25 6.80 3.41
C ASP A 261 1.36 6.97 2.35
N MET A 262 1.00 7.00 1.07
CA MET A 262 1.94 7.27 -0.02
C MET A 262 2.60 8.64 0.09
N ALA A 263 1.93 9.67 0.64
CA ALA A 263 2.54 10.98 0.85
C ALA A 263 3.72 10.92 1.85
N TYR A 264 3.77 9.88 2.68
CA TYR A 264 4.90 9.59 3.58
C TYR A 264 5.84 8.50 3.06
N GLY A 265 5.73 8.11 1.80
CA GLY A 265 6.67 7.17 1.16
C GLY A 265 6.38 5.70 1.44
N VAL A 266 5.16 5.34 1.85
CA VAL A 266 4.76 3.93 2.01
C VAL A 266 4.75 3.24 0.65
N GLN A 267 5.45 2.10 0.54
CA GLN A 267 5.57 1.32 -0.70
C GLN A 267 4.78 0.01 -0.67
N ASN A 268 4.41 -0.45 0.52
CA ASN A 268 3.79 -1.75 0.73
C ASN A 268 2.54 -1.59 1.59
N PHE A 269 1.47 -2.30 1.22
CA PHE A 269 0.18 -2.20 1.90
C PHE A 269 -0.39 -3.59 2.19
N SER A 270 -1.22 -3.70 3.23
CA SER A 270 -2.07 -4.86 3.43
C SER A 270 -3.45 -4.45 3.96
N TYR A 271 -4.49 -5.06 3.45
CA TYR A 271 -5.84 -4.87 3.99
C TYR A 271 -5.98 -5.59 5.33
N PHE A 272 -6.40 -4.90 6.35
CA PHE A 272 -6.90 -5.50 7.58
C PHE A 272 -8.41 -5.28 7.66
N THR A 273 -9.22 -6.31 7.24
CA THR A 273 -8.86 -7.68 6.87
C THR A 273 -9.27 -8.00 5.43
N TYR A 274 -8.63 -9.00 4.80
CA TYR A 274 -9.12 -9.56 3.54
C TYR A 274 -10.36 -10.41 3.79
N THR A 275 -10.25 -11.43 4.64
CA THR A 275 -11.39 -12.23 5.09
C THR A 275 -12.02 -11.58 6.33
N HIS A 276 -13.33 -11.62 6.45
CA HIS A 276 -14.05 -11.12 7.64
C HIS A 276 -13.42 -11.66 8.92
N SER A 277 -13.05 -10.77 9.83
CA SER A 277 -12.30 -11.10 11.05
C SER A 277 -13.00 -12.15 11.94
N PHE A 278 -12.19 -12.98 12.61
CA PHE A 278 -12.64 -13.93 13.64
C PHE A 278 -12.90 -13.27 15.00
N ILE A 279 -12.50 -12.03 15.20
CA ILE A 279 -12.59 -11.32 16.46
C ILE A 279 -14.04 -10.87 16.69
N GLU A 280 -14.63 -11.25 17.84
CA GLU A 280 -15.97 -10.79 18.20
C GLU A 280 -16.02 -9.28 18.36
N GLY A 281 -17.03 -8.64 17.80
CA GLY A 281 -17.17 -7.18 17.80
C GLY A 281 -16.44 -6.46 16.65
N PHE A 282 -15.80 -7.24 15.76
CA PHE A 282 -15.26 -6.74 14.49
C PHE A 282 -16.18 -7.15 13.34
N GLY A 283 -16.21 -6.32 12.30
CA GLY A 283 -16.92 -6.58 11.06
C GLY A 283 -16.15 -6.00 9.88
N GLY A 284 -16.68 -6.15 8.68
CA GLY A 284 -15.98 -5.75 7.43
C GLY A 284 -15.21 -6.92 6.83
N GLY A 285 -14.13 -6.61 6.09
CA GLY A 285 -13.38 -7.56 5.27
C GLY A 285 -13.86 -7.56 3.82
N CYS A 286 -12.95 -7.88 2.90
CA CYS A 286 -13.25 -7.89 1.46
C CYS A 286 -14.11 -9.11 1.07
N VAL A 287 -14.02 -10.19 1.82
CA VAL A 287 -14.79 -11.42 1.60
C VAL A 287 -15.39 -11.95 2.90
N GLU A 288 -16.50 -12.67 2.79
CA GLU A 288 -17.13 -13.36 3.90
C GLU A 288 -16.29 -14.56 4.34
N ARG A 289 -16.33 -14.87 5.63
CA ARG A 289 -15.56 -15.96 6.23
C ARG A 289 -16.23 -17.33 6.08
N GLU A 290 -17.56 -17.37 6.13
CA GLU A 290 -18.30 -18.64 6.25
C GLU A 290 -18.80 -19.18 4.91
N VAL A 291 -18.65 -18.41 3.83
CA VAL A 291 -19.13 -18.74 2.50
C VAL A 291 -18.01 -18.50 1.49
N SER A 292 -17.49 -19.59 0.92
CA SER A 292 -16.45 -19.52 -0.12
C SER A 292 -16.86 -18.60 -1.26
N CYS A 293 -15.91 -17.81 -1.75
CA CYS A 293 -16.06 -16.90 -2.89
C CYS A 293 -17.17 -15.85 -2.73
N LYS A 294 -17.55 -15.50 -1.51
CA LYS A 294 -18.56 -14.47 -1.29
C LYS A 294 -17.94 -13.11 -1.04
N LYS A 295 -18.00 -12.26 -2.04
CA LYS A 295 -17.54 -10.88 -2.01
C LYS A 295 -18.45 -9.99 -1.16
N THR A 296 -17.85 -8.99 -0.50
CA THR A 296 -18.54 -7.83 0.06
C THR A 296 -18.44 -6.64 -0.91
N ALA A 297 -19.11 -5.53 -0.64
CA ALA A 297 -18.94 -4.31 -1.43
C ALA A 297 -17.49 -3.79 -1.38
N LEU A 298 -16.80 -4.03 -0.27
CA LEU A 298 -15.42 -3.63 -0.08
C LEU A 298 -14.46 -4.32 -1.06
N TYR A 299 -14.75 -5.56 -1.47
CA TYR A 299 -13.95 -6.28 -2.47
C TYR A 299 -13.87 -5.52 -3.80
N ASP A 300 -15.02 -5.05 -4.30
CA ASP A 300 -15.06 -4.36 -5.59
C ASP A 300 -14.33 -3.02 -5.53
N TRP A 301 -14.45 -2.27 -4.42
CA TRP A 301 -13.68 -1.04 -4.20
C TRP A 301 -12.18 -1.30 -4.08
N ALA A 302 -11.79 -2.33 -3.34
CA ALA A 302 -10.39 -2.74 -3.22
C ALA A 302 -9.81 -3.17 -4.57
N GLN A 303 -10.57 -3.94 -5.38
CA GLN A 303 -10.16 -4.32 -6.74
C GLN A 303 -9.93 -3.10 -7.63
N GLU A 304 -10.81 -2.09 -7.55
CA GLU A 304 -10.70 -0.86 -8.34
C GLU A 304 -9.45 -0.07 -7.96
N ILE A 305 -9.23 0.20 -6.66
CA ILE A 305 -8.05 0.97 -6.22
C ILE A 305 -6.74 0.22 -6.46
N ASN A 306 -6.69 -1.09 -6.28
CA ASN A 306 -5.52 -1.90 -6.59
C ASN A 306 -5.17 -1.84 -8.07
N ALA A 307 -6.18 -1.86 -8.96
CA ALA A 307 -6.00 -1.70 -10.40
C ALA A 307 -5.56 -0.28 -10.79
N GLU A 308 -5.99 0.75 -10.06
CA GLU A 308 -5.49 2.12 -10.25
C GLU A 308 -4.00 2.23 -9.90
N LEU A 309 -3.60 1.72 -8.74
CA LEU A 309 -2.23 1.76 -8.26
C LEU A 309 -1.28 0.98 -9.17
N ALA A 310 -1.65 -0.23 -9.58
CA ALA A 310 -0.85 -1.09 -10.46
C ALA A 310 -0.50 -0.46 -11.82
N LYS A 311 -1.16 0.63 -12.23
CA LYS A 311 -0.86 1.33 -13.48
C LYS A 311 0.32 2.30 -13.38
N PHE A 312 0.70 2.70 -12.16
CA PHE A 312 1.78 3.67 -11.97
C PHE A 312 2.69 3.34 -10.77
N ASP A 313 2.50 2.21 -10.09
CA ASP A 313 3.31 1.79 -8.95
C ASP A 313 4.81 1.73 -9.30
N HIS A 314 5.18 1.20 -10.48
CA HIS A 314 6.55 1.19 -10.98
C HIS A 314 7.14 2.61 -11.11
N VAL A 315 6.32 3.61 -11.45
CA VAL A 315 6.73 5.02 -11.50
C VAL A 315 6.95 5.54 -10.09
N TYR A 316 5.96 5.39 -9.21
CA TYR A 316 6.04 5.82 -7.82
C TYR A 316 7.23 5.20 -7.09
N LEU A 317 7.44 3.88 -7.24
CA LEU A 317 8.54 3.13 -6.63
C LEU A 317 9.92 3.46 -7.22
N SER A 318 9.99 4.30 -8.25
CA SER A 318 11.24 4.82 -8.80
C SER A 318 11.69 6.14 -8.16
N PHE A 319 10.93 6.61 -7.16
CA PHE A 319 11.20 7.85 -6.43
C PHE A 319 11.40 7.57 -4.94
N ASP A 320 12.40 8.21 -4.36
CA ASP A 320 12.68 8.17 -2.92
C ASP A 320 11.97 9.32 -2.22
N TRP A 321 11.31 9.02 -1.11
CA TRP A 321 10.65 10.03 -0.27
C TRP A 321 11.66 10.99 0.34
N ASN A 322 11.36 12.31 0.29
CA ASN A 322 12.25 13.36 0.77
C ASN A 322 11.62 14.30 1.81
N GLY A 323 10.41 14.01 2.22
CA GLY A 323 9.67 14.75 3.25
C GLY A 323 8.24 15.03 2.83
N THR A 324 7.40 15.38 3.80
CA THR A 324 5.99 15.72 3.58
C THR A 324 5.69 17.12 4.10
N MET A 325 5.01 17.92 3.30
CA MET A 325 4.54 19.26 3.63
C MET A 325 3.05 19.24 3.94
N PRO A 326 2.63 19.45 5.18
CA PRO A 326 1.24 19.70 5.52
C PRO A 326 0.87 21.15 5.16
N ILE A 327 -0.32 21.36 4.61
CA ILE A 327 -0.86 22.66 4.22
C ILE A 327 -2.21 22.83 4.89
N VAL A 328 -2.32 23.83 5.76
CA VAL A 328 -3.63 24.23 6.31
C VAL A 328 -4.40 24.96 5.22
N GLY A 329 -5.61 24.49 4.93
CA GLY A 329 -6.46 25.03 3.89
C GLY A 329 -6.93 26.46 4.17
N THR A 330 -7.10 27.24 3.10
CA THR A 330 -7.63 28.63 3.25
C THR A 330 -9.07 28.66 3.73
N ASP A 331 -9.82 27.59 3.52
CA ASP A 331 -11.22 27.45 3.92
C ASP A 331 -11.36 26.79 5.30
N ASN A 332 -10.25 26.39 5.94
CA ASN A 332 -10.23 25.89 7.31
C ASN A 332 -10.52 27.06 8.26
N PRO A 333 -11.67 27.06 8.98
CA PRO A 333 -12.12 28.19 9.78
C PRO A 333 -11.23 28.47 11.00
N ASP A 334 -10.53 27.46 11.49
CA ASP A 334 -9.67 27.58 12.67
C ASP A 334 -8.27 28.08 12.28
N GLY A 335 -7.88 28.00 10.98
CA GLY A 335 -6.57 28.40 10.48
C GLY A 335 -5.41 27.52 10.98
N GLU A 336 -5.74 26.38 11.61
CA GLU A 336 -4.78 25.39 12.12
C GLU A 336 -5.37 23.99 12.06
N ASN A 337 -4.52 22.96 12.05
CA ASN A 337 -4.92 21.57 12.11
C ASN A 337 -4.10 20.84 13.19
N ALA A 338 -4.78 20.27 14.18
CA ALA A 338 -4.14 19.62 15.33
C ALA A 338 -3.27 18.44 14.93
N HIS A 339 -3.61 17.70 13.84
CA HIS A 339 -2.81 16.59 13.33
C HIS A 339 -1.49 17.12 12.74
N PHE A 340 -1.53 18.25 12.01
CA PHE A 340 -0.33 18.86 11.45
C PHE A 340 0.58 19.45 12.53
N MET A 341 -0.01 20.02 13.59
CA MET A 341 0.74 20.56 14.74
C MET A 341 1.46 19.47 15.54
N ALA A 342 1.03 18.22 15.46
CA ALA A 342 1.67 17.08 16.13
C ALA A 342 2.93 16.57 15.40
N LEU A 343 3.16 16.97 14.16
CA LEU A 343 4.30 16.55 13.33
C LEU A 343 5.58 17.26 13.75
N LYS A 344 6.71 16.57 13.63
CA LYS A 344 8.02 17.05 14.08
C LYS A 344 9.01 17.27 12.94
N HIS A 345 8.81 16.61 11.81
CA HIS A 345 9.75 16.56 10.68
C HIS A 345 9.14 17.06 9.36
N SER A 346 8.06 17.82 9.45
CA SER A 346 7.35 18.37 8.29
C SER A 346 8.20 19.34 7.48
N LEU A 347 8.07 19.28 6.17
CA LEU A 347 8.62 20.31 5.27
C LEU A 347 7.84 21.62 5.42
N THR A 348 8.56 22.74 5.37
CA THR A 348 7.99 24.08 5.34
C THR A 348 7.96 24.69 3.94
N ALA A 349 8.61 24.05 2.98
CA ALA A 349 8.66 24.43 1.56
C ALA A 349 9.01 23.24 0.69
N LEU A 350 8.51 23.21 -0.55
CA LEU A 350 8.88 22.23 -1.56
C LEU A 350 10.10 22.70 -2.35
N GLU A 351 11.00 21.78 -2.71
CA GLU A 351 12.19 22.10 -3.51
C GLU A 351 11.81 22.56 -4.91
N CYS A 352 10.80 21.98 -5.54
CA CYS A 352 10.38 22.28 -6.93
C CYS A 352 9.46 23.50 -7.07
N ALA A 353 8.90 24.04 -5.98
CA ALA A 353 7.93 25.15 -6.03
C ALA A 353 8.38 26.38 -5.22
N ASN A 354 8.00 27.56 -5.69
CA ASN A 354 8.14 28.82 -4.95
C ASN A 354 7.02 28.99 -3.92
N LYS A 355 5.86 28.45 -4.25
CA LYS A 355 4.66 28.55 -3.42
C LYS A 355 3.74 27.38 -3.71
N VAL A 356 3.07 26.90 -2.67
CA VAL A 356 1.92 26.02 -2.75
C VAL A 356 0.86 26.47 -1.77
N THR A 357 -0.41 26.40 -2.16
CA THR A 357 -1.57 26.70 -1.31
C THR A 357 -2.69 25.73 -1.65
N ALA A 358 -3.57 25.48 -0.69
CA ALA A 358 -4.72 24.61 -0.84
C ALA A 358 -5.98 25.29 -0.27
N THR A 359 -7.16 24.91 -0.75
CA THR A 359 -8.44 25.37 -0.20
C THR A 359 -8.81 24.58 1.05
N GLN A 360 -8.52 23.27 1.06
CA GLN A 360 -8.72 22.39 2.20
C GLN A 360 -7.38 21.97 2.80
N ASP A 361 -7.43 21.31 3.97
CA ASP A 361 -6.23 20.71 4.57
C ASP A 361 -5.67 19.64 3.65
N THR A 362 -4.39 19.74 3.32
CA THR A 362 -3.74 18.97 2.24
C THR A 362 -2.38 18.47 2.69
N LEU A 363 -1.99 17.29 2.23
CA LEU A 363 -0.63 16.78 2.35
C LEU A 363 0.04 16.75 0.99
N VAL A 364 1.31 17.17 0.95
CA VAL A 364 2.17 17.06 -0.24
C VAL A 364 3.44 16.32 0.14
N GLY A 365 3.53 15.05 -0.21
CA GLY A 365 4.77 14.27 -0.14
C GLY A 365 5.71 14.67 -1.26
N GLN A 366 6.96 14.97 -0.94
CA GLN A 366 8.02 15.31 -1.90
C GLN A 366 8.96 14.13 -2.10
N PHE A 367 9.29 13.85 -3.35
CA PHE A 367 10.11 12.71 -3.78
C PHE A 367 11.14 13.13 -4.80
N LYS A 368 12.20 12.31 -4.94
CA LYS A 368 13.21 12.44 -6.00
C LYS A 368 13.46 11.08 -6.64
N ASP A 369 13.60 11.07 -7.97
CA ASP A 369 14.13 9.90 -8.66
C ASP A 369 15.67 9.93 -8.76
N ALA A 370 16.27 8.89 -9.31
CA ALA A 370 17.72 8.76 -9.46
C ALA A 370 18.35 9.83 -10.36
N ASP A 371 17.58 10.44 -11.26
CA ASP A 371 18.01 11.50 -12.17
C ASP A 371 17.78 12.91 -11.56
N GLY A 372 17.19 13.00 -10.37
CA GLY A 372 16.91 14.23 -9.65
C GLY A 372 15.60 14.90 -10.08
N ASN A 373 14.72 14.21 -10.81
CA ASN A 373 13.39 14.72 -11.11
C ASN A 373 12.54 14.74 -9.82
N ASP A 374 11.71 15.78 -9.70
CA ASP A 374 10.77 15.90 -8.58
C ASP A 374 9.50 15.06 -8.82
N GLY A 375 9.05 14.36 -7.80
CA GLY A 375 7.74 13.73 -7.71
C GLY A 375 6.97 14.27 -6.51
N LEU A 376 5.66 14.41 -6.64
CA LEU A 376 4.78 14.89 -5.57
C LEU A 376 3.57 13.98 -5.44
N ILE A 377 3.32 13.41 -4.27
CA ILE A 377 1.99 12.91 -3.90
C ILE A 377 1.21 14.08 -3.31
N VAL A 378 0.06 14.40 -3.89
CA VAL A 378 -0.82 15.47 -3.43
C VAL A 378 -2.15 14.86 -3.06
N THR A 379 -2.58 14.99 -1.81
CA THR A 379 -3.83 14.39 -1.33
C THR A 379 -4.64 15.35 -0.47
N ASN A 380 -5.95 15.39 -0.72
CA ASN A 380 -6.93 16.07 0.12
C ASN A 380 -6.99 15.36 1.49
N TYR A 381 -6.64 16.06 2.57
CA TYR A 381 -6.56 15.51 3.93
C TYR A 381 -7.84 15.81 4.75
N THR A 382 -8.97 15.95 4.11
CA THR A 382 -10.26 16.01 4.81
C THR A 382 -10.91 14.62 4.83
N ASP A 383 -11.65 14.29 5.91
CA ASP A 383 -12.38 13.02 5.95
C ASP A 383 -13.31 12.94 4.71
N PRO A 384 -13.26 11.87 3.92
CA PRO A 384 -14.08 11.74 2.71
C PRO A 384 -15.58 11.94 2.95
N LEU A 385 -16.07 11.69 4.17
CA LEU A 385 -17.46 11.90 4.54
C LEU A 385 -17.87 13.38 4.66
N ASP A 386 -16.90 14.30 4.72
CA ASP A 386 -17.19 15.74 4.66
C ASP A 386 -17.61 16.19 3.25
N LEU A 387 -17.34 15.38 2.22
CA LEU A 387 -17.72 15.59 0.82
C LEU A 387 -17.25 16.94 0.26
N VAL A 388 -16.05 17.38 0.63
CA VAL A 388 -15.46 18.65 0.18
C VAL A 388 -14.36 18.42 -0.85
N ASP A 389 -14.41 19.18 -1.94
CA ASP A 389 -13.34 19.24 -2.93
C ASP A 389 -12.23 20.17 -2.46
N ASP A 390 -11.01 19.86 -2.84
CA ASP A 390 -9.85 20.73 -2.63
C ASP A 390 -9.31 21.28 -3.96
N VAL A 391 -8.70 22.46 -3.91
CA VAL A 391 -7.94 23.05 -5.03
C VAL A 391 -6.54 23.37 -4.53
N VAL A 392 -5.56 22.61 -5.01
CA VAL A 392 -4.15 22.81 -4.68
C VAL A 392 -3.48 23.59 -5.80
N SER A 393 -2.94 24.77 -5.47
CA SER A 393 -2.30 25.68 -6.42
C SER A 393 -0.78 25.69 -6.22
N PHE A 394 -0.04 25.35 -7.28
CA PHE A 394 1.43 25.36 -7.32
C PHE A 394 1.97 26.54 -8.11
N GLU A 395 3.06 27.14 -7.62
CA GLU A 395 3.96 28.01 -8.39
C GLU A 395 5.32 27.31 -8.54
N PHE A 396 5.47 26.47 -9.56
CA PHE A 396 6.72 25.73 -9.80
C PHE A 396 7.88 26.64 -10.17
N LYS A 397 9.08 26.33 -9.70
CA LYS A 397 10.31 27.08 -10.01
C LYS A 397 10.74 26.91 -11.45
N ASN A 398 10.63 25.68 -11.97
CA ASN A 398 11.16 25.34 -13.28
C ASN A 398 10.35 24.20 -13.93
N ALA A 399 9.09 24.47 -14.27
CA ALA A 399 8.25 23.54 -15.02
C ALA A 399 7.41 24.28 -16.06
N ASN A 400 7.12 23.64 -17.19
CA ASN A 400 6.14 24.10 -18.19
C ASN A 400 5.13 23.01 -18.54
N ARG A 401 5.33 21.80 -18.03
CA ARG A 401 4.41 20.65 -18.07
C ARG A 401 4.44 19.92 -16.72
N ALA A 402 3.40 19.15 -16.46
CA ALA A 402 3.36 18.18 -15.38
C ALA A 402 2.73 16.89 -15.89
N LEU A 403 3.36 15.76 -15.58
CA LEU A 403 2.73 14.46 -15.68
C LEU A 403 1.91 14.26 -14.41
N VAL A 404 0.65 13.88 -14.54
CA VAL A 404 -0.24 13.63 -13.41
C VAL A 404 -0.85 12.24 -13.56
N TYR A 405 -0.62 11.39 -12.59
CA TYR A 405 -1.26 10.08 -12.47
C TYR A 405 -2.47 10.23 -11.53
N ARG A 406 -3.65 9.97 -12.08
CA ARG A 406 -4.94 10.13 -11.41
C ARG A 406 -5.87 8.97 -11.77
N GLY A 407 -6.38 8.23 -10.80
CA GLY A 407 -7.26 7.08 -11.05
C GLY A 407 -6.62 6.05 -12.00
N GLY A 408 -5.30 5.85 -11.90
CA GLY A 408 -4.53 4.99 -12.79
C GLY A 408 -4.32 5.52 -14.21
N GLU A 409 -4.73 6.75 -14.55
CA GLU A 409 -4.50 7.36 -15.85
C GLU A 409 -3.37 8.39 -15.78
N ARG A 410 -2.45 8.36 -16.77
CA ARG A 410 -1.43 9.38 -16.97
C ARG A 410 -1.96 10.50 -17.86
N LYS A 411 -1.95 11.74 -17.37
CA LYS A 411 -2.33 12.93 -18.11
C LYS A 411 -1.21 13.97 -18.08
N ILE A 412 -1.09 14.75 -19.16
CA ILE A 412 -0.14 15.86 -19.25
C ILE A 412 -0.89 17.16 -19.06
N TYR A 413 -0.47 17.94 -18.08
CA TYR A 413 -1.00 19.26 -17.80
C TYR A 413 -0.02 20.35 -18.25
N GLU A 414 -0.54 21.43 -18.80
CA GLU A 414 0.25 22.62 -19.10
C GLU A 414 0.46 23.44 -17.82
N VAL A 415 1.74 23.76 -17.52
CA VAL A 415 2.10 24.65 -16.43
C VAL A 415 2.30 26.05 -16.99
N LYS A 416 1.31 26.93 -16.80
CA LYS A 416 1.28 28.29 -17.39
C LYS A 416 1.99 29.29 -16.50
N ASN A 417 3.11 29.88 -16.99
CA ASN A 417 3.91 30.81 -16.22
C ASN A 417 4.34 30.27 -14.84
N GLY A 418 4.66 28.97 -14.77
CA GLY A 418 4.98 28.27 -13.54
C GLY A 418 3.78 27.83 -12.69
N LYS A 419 2.54 28.15 -13.09
CA LYS A 419 1.33 27.87 -12.27
C LYS A 419 0.57 26.65 -12.76
N LEU A 420 0.10 25.86 -11.81
CA LEU A 420 -0.79 24.72 -12.01
C LEU A 420 -1.75 24.62 -10.83
N ASP A 421 -3.04 24.50 -11.13
CA ASP A 421 -4.07 24.19 -10.15
C ASP A 421 -4.52 22.73 -10.34
N ILE A 422 -4.60 22.00 -9.26
CA ILE A 422 -5.08 20.61 -9.21
C ILE A 422 -6.30 20.57 -8.30
N ARG A 423 -7.44 20.19 -8.86
CA ARG A 423 -8.65 19.93 -8.07
C ARG A 423 -8.67 18.47 -7.67
N LEU A 424 -8.90 18.21 -6.39
CA LEU A 424 -9.06 16.89 -5.80
C LEU A 424 -10.48 16.73 -5.27
N ALA A 425 -11.08 15.58 -5.53
CA ALA A 425 -12.34 15.18 -4.93
C ALA A 425 -12.12 14.73 -3.46
N PRO A 426 -13.20 14.47 -2.68
CA PRO A 426 -13.06 13.86 -1.36
C PRO A 426 -12.26 12.56 -1.40
N GLY A 427 -11.28 12.42 -0.51
CA GLY A 427 -10.40 11.24 -0.43
C GLY A 427 -9.43 11.06 -1.61
N GLU A 428 -9.45 11.92 -2.60
CA GLU A 428 -8.60 11.78 -3.80
C GLU A 428 -7.17 12.22 -3.53
N GLY A 429 -6.24 11.49 -4.15
CA GLY A 429 -4.85 11.87 -4.29
C GLY A 429 -4.37 11.69 -5.72
N VAL A 430 -3.24 12.31 -6.03
CA VAL A 430 -2.57 12.23 -7.34
C VAL A 430 -1.06 12.18 -7.18
N PHE A 431 -0.37 11.53 -8.15
CA PHE A 431 1.08 11.63 -8.26
C PHE A 431 1.44 12.59 -9.39
N VAL A 432 2.27 13.59 -9.11
CA VAL A 432 2.59 14.71 -10.01
C VAL A 432 4.09 14.77 -10.23
N ILE A 433 4.53 14.78 -11.48
CA ILE A 433 5.92 14.98 -11.88
C ILE A 433 6.03 16.27 -12.67
N PRO A 434 6.50 17.39 -12.06
CA PRO A 434 6.72 18.64 -12.79
C PRO A 434 7.95 18.52 -13.69
N VAL A 435 7.82 18.91 -14.96
CA VAL A 435 8.90 18.79 -15.93
C VAL A 435 9.11 20.10 -16.70
N LYS A 436 10.37 20.35 -17.12
CA LYS A 436 10.73 21.44 -18.00
C LYS A 436 11.11 20.85 -19.34
N LEU A 437 10.19 20.93 -20.31
CA LEU A 437 10.47 20.57 -21.70
C LEU A 437 10.99 21.80 -22.46
N LYS A 438 11.91 21.58 -23.40
CA LYS A 438 12.48 22.64 -24.29
C LYS A 438 11.50 23.12 -25.33
#